data_2da64461261547ba308f3406fb9978b9
#
_entry.id   2da64461261547ba308f3406fb9978b9
#
_cell.length_a   1.000
_cell.length_b   1.000
_cell.length_c   1.000
_cell.angle_alpha   90.00
_cell.angle_beta   90.00
_cell.angle_gamma   90.00
#
_symmetry.space_group_name_H-M   'P 1'
#
loop_
_entity.id
_entity.type
_entity.pdbx_description
1 polymer ?
#
loop_
_entity_poly.entity_id
_entity_poly.type
_entity_poly.pdbx_seq_one_letter_code
_entity_poly.pdbx_strand_id
1 'polypeptide(L)'
;MERNDKTRATVSLFETLVRRLIDASFRFPGGESGRRSVAACLEMLRTRSGGELSDERIADFCICQVHAISRFDGNYLSCRWMPSHSFGPKARERFAATTPVRRYHEDRWLQKAGLSRAALPLLLKDRREHPLWQFLDPAYEEATKQRVVNTPVGYYVCGISTLLWNPFSAACRKCSCAELCRKRTAARYPELHRLRREEAERRSRP
;
A
#
# COMPACT_ATOMS: atom_id res chain seq x y z
N MET A 1 -14.30 -15.02 9.52
CA MET A 1 -13.23 -14.89 8.51
C MET A 1 -12.84 -13.43 8.31
N GLU A 2 -13.78 -12.54 8.12
CA GLU A 2 -13.59 -11.10 7.86
C GLU A 2 -12.75 -10.29 8.88
N ARG A 3 -12.92 -10.54 10.19
CA ARG A 3 -12.18 -9.81 11.25
C ARG A 3 -10.66 -10.00 11.18
N ASN A 4 -10.21 -11.18 10.80
CA ASN A 4 -8.79 -11.49 10.73
C ASN A 4 -8.14 -10.81 9.52
N ASP A 5 -8.89 -10.62 8.45
CA ASP A 5 -8.42 -10.01 7.21
C ASP A 5 -8.27 -8.49 7.37
N LYS A 6 -9.22 -7.79 8.00
CA LYS A 6 -9.09 -6.36 8.33
C LYS A 6 -7.92 -6.08 9.28
N THR A 7 -7.68 -6.95 10.25
CA THR A 7 -6.53 -6.84 11.15
C THR A 7 -5.21 -6.97 10.39
N ARG A 8 -5.09 -7.96 9.51
CA ARG A 8 -3.89 -8.16 8.67
C ARG A 8 -3.67 -6.98 7.73
N ALA A 9 -4.73 -6.53 7.06
CA ALA A 9 -4.67 -5.38 6.17
C ALA A 9 -4.24 -4.10 6.90
N THR A 10 -4.74 -3.87 8.11
CA THR A 10 -4.37 -2.73 8.96
C THR A 10 -2.89 -2.80 9.36
N VAL A 11 -2.40 -3.98 9.77
CA VAL A 11 -0.97 -4.18 10.07
C VAL A 11 -0.11 -3.90 8.84
N SER A 12 -0.50 -4.42 7.66
CA SER A 12 0.20 -4.20 6.40
C SER A 12 0.23 -2.72 6.00
N LEU A 13 -0.90 -2.01 6.15
CA LEU A 13 -0.97 -0.57 5.90
C LEU A 13 -0.05 0.21 6.84
N PHE A 14 -0.12 -0.07 8.15
CA PHE A 14 0.72 0.57 9.16
C PHE A 14 2.21 0.35 8.85
N GLU A 15 2.61 -0.89 8.61
CA GLU A 15 4.00 -1.24 8.25
C GLU A 15 4.44 -0.52 6.98
N THR A 16 3.60 -0.49 5.95
CA THR A 16 3.88 0.21 4.70
C THR A 16 4.11 1.70 4.93
N LEU A 17 3.28 2.35 5.74
CA LEU A 17 3.43 3.77 6.09
C LEU A 17 4.73 4.02 6.85
N VAL A 18 5.04 3.20 7.87
CA VAL A 18 6.29 3.36 8.64
C VAL A 18 7.50 3.18 7.74
N ARG A 19 7.51 2.15 6.89
CA ARG A 19 8.63 1.88 5.98
C ARG A 19 8.86 2.98 4.95
N ARG A 20 7.80 3.60 4.47
CA ARG A 20 7.90 4.67 3.46
C ARG A 20 8.24 6.03 4.03
N LEU A 21 7.89 6.28 5.29
CA LEU A 21 7.88 7.62 5.87
C LEU A 21 8.91 7.81 6.99
N ILE A 22 9.39 6.71 7.61
CA ILE A 22 10.27 6.79 8.78
C ILE A 22 11.49 5.88 8.61
N ASP A 23 11.27 4.54 8.49
CA ASP A 23 12.33 3.54 8.49
C ASP A 23 12.01 2.41 7.51
N ALA A 24 12.77 2.33 6.42
CA ALA A 24 12.58 1.34 5.37
C ALA A 24 12.80 -0.12 5.86
N SER A 25 13.54 -0.31 6.95
CA SER A 25 13.84 -1.61 7.54
C SER A 25 12.76 -2.11 8.49
N PHE A 26 11.83 -1.25 8.90
CA PHE A 26 10.80 -1.57 9.89
C PHE A 26 10.03 -2.85 9.55
N ARG A 27 9.84 -3.70 10.57
CA ARG A 27 8.97 -4.86 10.55
C ARG A 27 8.00 -4.76 11.71
N PHE A 28 6.71 -4.88 11.43
CA PHE A 28 5.74 -4.96 12.51
C PHE A 28 6.07 -6.20 13.37
N PRO A 29 6.15 -6.08 14.71
CA PRO A 29 6.48 -7.21 15.55
C PRO A 29 5.56 -8.38 15.30
N GLY A 30 6.14 -9.52 14.91
CA GLY A 30 5.43 -10.76 14.70
C GLY A 30 4.77 -11.26 15.98
N GLY A 31 3.84 -12.18 15.81
CA GLY A 31 3.19 -12.86 16.92
C GLY A 31 1.76 -12.38 17.19
N GLU A 32 1.10 -13.18 17.99
CA GLU A 32 -0.34 -13.06 18.28
C GLU A 32 -0.65 -11.82 19.13
N SER A 33 0.22 -11.47 20.08
CA SER A 33 0.00 -10.33 20.98
C SER A 33 -0.12 -9.00 20.24
N GLY A 34 0.76 -8.74 19.26
CA GLY A 34 0.67 -7.52 18.44
C GLY A 34 -0.62 -7.47 17.61
N ARG A 35 -1.01 -8.60 17.00
CA ARG A 35 -2.26 -8.70 16.23
C ARG A 35 -3.49 -8.51 17.11
N ARG A 36 -3.50 -9.08 18.32
CA ARG A 36 -4.58 -8.88 19.30
C ARG A 36 -4.74 -7.41 19.67
N SER A 37 -3.64 -6.68 19.86
CA SER A 37 -3.69 -5.24 20.13
C SER A 37 -4.35 -4.47 18.99
N VAL A 38 -4.02 -4.80 17.74
CA VAL A 38 -4.65 -4.20 16.55
C VAL A 38 -6.13 -4.54 16.49
N ALA A 39 -6.49 -5.83 16.63
CA ALA A 39 -7.88 -6.28 16.59
C ALA A 39 -8.74 -5.61 17.65
N ALA A 40 -8.27 -5.53 18.89
CA ALA A 40 -8.94 -4.84 19.99
C ALA A 40 -9.11 -3.33 19.70
N CYS A 41 -8.09 -2.70 19.09
CA CYS A 41 -8.18 -1.30 18.69
C CYS A 41 -9.26 -1.08 17.63
N LEU A 42 -9.30 -1.92 16.59
CA LEU A 42 -10.31 -1.81 15.53
C LEU A 42 -11.73 -2.01 16.07
N GLU A 43 -11.93 -2.97 16.98
CA GLU A 43 -13.22 -3.19 17.63
C GLU A 43 -13.69 -1.96 18.42
N MET A 44 -12.78 -1.35 19.18
CA MET A 44 -13.11 -0.12 19.92
C MET A 44 -13.39 1.07 19.00
N LEU A 45 -12.70 1.19 17.87
CA LEU A 45 -12.98 2.21 16.87
C LEU A 45 -14.33 1.98 16.21
N ARG A 46 -14.68 0.72 15.91
CA ARG A 46 -16.00 0.32 15.37
C ARG A 46 -17.13 0.69 16.31
N THR A 47 -17.01 0.33 17.57
CA THR A 47 -18.01 0.63 18.60
C THR A 47 -18.25 2.14 18.73
N ARG A 48 -17.18 2.93 18.72
CA ARG A 48 -17.28 4.41 18.78
C ARG A 48 -17.86 5.04 17.51
N SER A 49 -17.79 4.35 16.37
CA SER A 49 -18.39 4.83 15.12
C SER A 49 -19.87 4.47 14.98
N GLY A 50 -20.44 3.75 15.95
CA GLY A 50 -21.84 3.35 15.92
C GLY A 50 -22.18 2.28 14.88
N GLY A 51 -21.19 1.57 14.33
CA GLY A 51 -21.42 0.60 13.29
C GLY A 51 -20.16 0.07 12.60
N GLU A 52 -20.22 -0.07 11.29
CA GLU A 52 -19.09 -0.55 10.50
C GLU A 52 -17.94 0.45 10.46
N LEU A 53 -16.73 -0.04 10.63
CA LEU A 53 -15.51 0.77 10.52
C LEU A 53 -15.07 0.83 9.06
N SER A 54 -15.16 2.01 8.45
CA SER A 54 -14.74 2.22 7.06
C SER A 54 -13.23 2.17 6.88
N ASP A 55 -12.79 1.83 5.67
CA ASP A 55 -11.37 1.75 5.31
C ASP A 55 -10.70 3.13 5.40
N GLU A 56 -11.43 4.21 5.07
CA GLU A 56 -10.95 5.59 5.22
C GLU A 56 -10.63 5.91 6.68
N ARG A 57 -11.50 5.47 7.61
CA ARG A 57 -11.28 5.71 9.03
C ARG A 57 -10.11 4.90 9.59
N ILE A 58 -9.91 3.67 9.10
CA ILE A 58 -8.73 2.87 9.44
C ILE A 58 -7.46 3.54 8.90
N ALA A 59 -7.48 4.00 7.66
CA ALA A 59 -6.35 4.71 7.06
C ALA A 59 -6.03 6.00 7.82
N ASP A 60 -7.02 6.81 8.15
CA ASP A 60 -6.88 8.01 8.98
C ASP A 60 -6.26 7.71 10.34
N PHE A 61 -6.69 6.63 10.97
CA PHE A 61 -6.11 6.18 12.23
C PHE A 61 -4.63 5.82 12.06
N CYS A 62 -4.28 5.01 11.06
CA CYS A 62 -2.89 4.64 10.79
C CYS A 62 -2.01 5.86 10.50
N ILE A 63 -2.48 6.81 9.67
CA ILE A 63 -1.77 8.07 9.39
C ILE A 63 -1.47 8.82 10.68
N CYS A 64 -2.49 9.03 11.52
CA CYS A 64 -2.37 9.71 12.79
C CYS A 64 -1.30 9.08 13.70
N GLN A 65 -1.27 7.74 13.78
CA GLN A 65 -0.30 7.04 14.63
C GLN A 65 1.12 7.09 14.06
N VAL A 66 1.28 6.89 12.76
CA VAL A 66 2.61 6.92 12.11
C VAL A 66 3.18 8.35 12.11
N HIS A 67 2.35 9.37 11.88
CA HIS A 67 2.77 10.76 12.02
C HIS A 67 3.18 11.12 13.47
N ALA A 68 2.52 10.53 14.47
CA ALA A 68 2.94 10.72 15.86
C ALA A 68 4.30 10.08 16.14
N ILE A 69 4.56 8.88 15.59
CA ILE A 69 5.85 8.17 15.73
C ILE A 69 6.99 8.94 15.04
N SER A 70 6.73 9.55 13.90
CA SER A 70 7.76 10.27 13.12
C SER A 70 8.40 11.45 13.85
N ARG A 71 7.85 11.84 14.99
CA ARG A 71 8.39 12.92 15.84
C ARG A 71 9.42 12.46 16.86
N PHE A 72 9.59 11.15 17.02
CA PHE A 72 10.59 10.58 17.92
C PHE A 72 11.93 10.41 17.22
N ASP A 73 12.98 10.16 18.00
CA ASP A 73 14.32 9.90 17.47
C ASP A 73 14.39 8.61 16.63
N GLY A 74 15.46 8.47 15.83
CA GLY A 74 15.64 7.34 14.92
C GLY A 74 15.69 5.97 15.60
N ASN A 75 16.03 5.90 16.89
CA ASN A 75 16.13 4.65 17.64
C ASN A 75 14.81 4.25 18.30
N TYR A 76 13.80 5.11 18.28
CA TYR A 76 12.53 4.84 18.95
C TYR A 76 11.87 3.55 18.45
N LEU A 77 11.80 3.36 17.14
CA LEU A 77 11.15 2.19 16.53
C LEU A 77 11.87 0.88 16.85
N SER A 78 13.18 0.89 16.84
CA SER A 78 14.00 -0.33 17.08
C SER A 78 14.09 -0.72 18.54
N CYS A 79 14.08 0.26 19.47
CA CYS A 79 14.39 0.01 20.87
C CYS A 79 13.22 0.16 21.84
N ARG A 80 12.23 1.00 21.52
CA ARG A 80 11.20 1.40 22.49
C ARG A 80 9.76 1.23 22.02
N TRP A 81 9.55 1.17 20.70
CA TRP A 81 8.20 1.09 20.19
C TRP A 81 7.59 -0.30 20.40
N MET A 82 6.32 -0.31 20.79
CA MET A 82 5.51 -1.51 20.96
C MET A 82 4.14 -1.31 20.27
N PRO A 83 3.47 -2.38 19.81
CA PRO A 83 2.15 -2.27 19.19
C PRO A 83 1.12 -1.50 20.03
N SER A 84 1.17 -1.62 21.36
CA SER A 84 0.28 -0.87 22.27
C SER A 84 0.46 0.65 22.20
N HIS A 85 1.62 1.16 21.78
CA HIS A 85 1.84 2.60 21.64
C HIS A 85 1.04 3.20 20.47
N SER A 86 0.80 2.40 19.41
CA SER A 86 0.07 2.82 18.22
C SER A 86 -1.35 2.26 18.13
N PHE A 87 -1.69 1.26 18.95
CA PHE A 87 -3.00 0.60 18.93
C PHE A 87 -3.65 0.50 20.32
N GLY A 88 -3.05 1.08 21.35
CA GLY A 88 -3.58 1.10 22.72
C GLY A 88 -4.53 2.29 23.00
N PRO A 89 -4.95 2.46 24.28
CA PRO A 89 -5.88 3.51 24.67
C PRO A 89 -5.41 4.92 24.31
N LYS A 90 -4.16 5.26 24.62
CA LYS A 90 -3.56 6.58 24.32
C LYS A 90 -3.54 6.88 22.81
N ALA A 91 -3.39 5.86 21.96
CA ALA A 91 -3.45 6.02 20.49
C ALA A 91 -4.86 6.39 20.03
N ARG A 92 -5.89 5.80 20.62
CA ARG A 92 -7.30 6.11 20.32
C ARG A 92 -7.70 7.51 20.81
N GLU A 93 -7.23 7.92 21.99
CA GLU A 93 -7.41 9.28 22.50
C GLU A 93 -6.74 10.31 21.58
N ARG A 94 -5.50 10.05 21.16
CA ARG A 94 -4.77 10.89 20.20
C ARG A 94 -5.53 11.04 18.88
N PHE A 95 -6.14 9.98 18.40
CA PHE A 95 -6.93 10.01 17.16
C PHE A 95 -8.24 10.78 17.35
N ALA A 96 -8.92 10.59 18.47
CA ALA A 96 -10.16 11.32 18.79
C ALA A 96 -9.92 12.83 18.93
N ALA A 97 -8.73 13.23 19.39
CA ALA A 97 -8.33 14.65 19.54
C ALA A 97 -7.73 15.25 18.24
N THR A 98 -7.88 14.57 17.09
CA THR A 98 -7.34 15.09 15.81
C THR A 98 -8.13 16.32 15.35
N THR A 99 -7.42 17.41 15.10
CA THR A 99 -7.97 18.69 14.59
C THR A 99 -7.78 18.83 13.08
N PRO A 100 -8.52 19.70 12.39
CA PRO A 100 -8.30 20.02 10.97
C PRO A 100 -6.87 20.48 10.69
N VAL A 101 -6.27 21.28 11.56
CA VAL A 101 -4.89 21.76 11.44
C VAL A 101 -3.91 20.58 11.46
N ARG A 102 -4.11 19.63 12.36
CA ARG A 102 -3.30 18.42 12.41
C ARG A 102 -3.44 17.59 11.13
N ARG A 103 -4.66 17.42 10.62
CA ARG A 103 -4.90 16.73 9.34
C ARG A 103 -4.15 17.40 8.19
N TYR A 104 -4.16 18.71 8.11
CA TYR A 104 -3.39 19.44 7.11
C TYR A 104 -1.89 19.12 7.20
N HIS A 105 -1.30 19.10 8.39
CA HIS A 105 0.11 18.73 8.57
C HIS A 105 0.39 17.28 8.19
N GLU A 106 -0.50 16.35 8.55
CA GLU A 106 -0.40 14.95 8.15
C GLU A 106 -0.42 14.80 6.61
N ASP A 107 -1.31 15.52 5.92
CA ASP A 107 -1.43 15.47 4.45
C ASP A 107 -0.19 16.05 3.77
N ARG A 108 0.33 17.17 4.27
CA ARG A 108 1.60 17.75 3.78
C ARG A 108 2.78 16.79 3.98
N TRP A 109 2.79 16.08 5.09
CA TRP A 109 3.82 15.10 5.38
C TRP A 109 3.72 13.87 4.46
N LEU A 110 2.52 13.34 4.20
CA LEU A 110 2.28 12.27 3.24
C LEU A 110 2.74 12.66 1.83
N GLN A 111 2.40 13.85 1.37
CA GLN A 111 2.76 14.36 0.05
C GLN A 111 4.28 14.37 -0.21
N LYS A 112 5.09 14.65 0.81
CA LYS A 112 6.56 14.61 0.71
C LYS A 112 7.08 13.21 0.32
N ALA A 113 6.34 12.15 0.65
CA ALA A 113 6.67 10.77 0.28
C ALA A 113 5.89 10.26 -0.94
N GLY A 114 5.22 11.15 -1.69
CA GLY A 114 4.40 10.78 -2.84
C GLY A 114 3.16 9.96 -2.46
N LEU A 115 2.65 10.14 -1.24
CA LEU A 115 1.44 9.48 -0.75
C LEU A 115 0.29 10.47 -0.68
N SER A 116 -0.94 9.96 -0.82
CA SER A 116 -2.16 10.73 -0.54
C SER A 116 -3.08 9.97 0.39
N ARG A 117 -3.77 10.70 1.26
CA ARG A 117 -4.76 10.12 2.17
C ARG A 117 -5.84 9.34 1.43
N ALA A 118 -6.31 9.85 0.29
CA ALA A 118 -7.35 9.22 -0.51
C ALA A 118 -6.93 7.87 -1.14
N ALA A 119 -5.64 7.66 -1.39
CA ALA A 119 -5.14 6.41 -1.97
C ALA A 119 -4.92 5.30 -0.94
N LEU A 120 -4.77 5.63 0.35
CA LEU A 120 -4.41 4.66 1.38
C LEU A 120 -5.53 3.65 1.72
N PRO A 121 -6.84 4.01 1.72
CA PRO A 121 -7.90 3.03 1.90
C PRO A 121 -7.88 1.89 0.87
N LEU A 122 -7.40 2.16 -0.34
CA LEU A 122 -7.26 1.13 -1.38
C LEU A 122 -6.28 0.01 -1.01
N LEU A 123 -5.35 0.28 -0.08
CA LEU A 123 -4.40 -0.71 0.43
C LEU A 123 -5.02 -1.66 1.48
N LEU A 124 -6.19 -1.31 2.01
CA LEU A 124 -6.96 -2.13 2.96
C LEU A 124 -7.89 -3.11 2.27
N LYS A 125 -8.22 -2.86 1.01
CA LYS A 125 -9.08 -3.75 0.22
C LYS A 125 -8.37 -5.04 -0.14
N ASP A 126 -9.13 -6.10 -0.33
CA ASP A 126 -8.59 -7.30 -0.97
C ASP A 126 -7.98 -6.86 -2.31
N ARG A 127 -6.80 -7.39 -2.61
CA ARG A 127 -6.10 -7.07 -3.87
C ARG A 127 -6.97 -7.31 -5.09
N ARG A 128 -7.86 -8.31 -5.04
CA ARG A 128 -8.79 -8.66 -6.11
C ARG A 128 -9.90 -7.64 -6.30
N GLU A 129 -10.24 -6.90 -5.24
CA GLU A 129 -11.24 -5.82 -5.27
C GLU A 129 -10.64 -4.49 -5.73
N HIS A 130 -9.30 -4.42 -5.87
CA HIS A 130 -8.65 -3.20 -6.35
C HIS A 130 -9.08 -2.90 -7.78
N PRO A 131 -9.52 -1.67 -8.12
CA PRO A 131 -10.02 -1.33 -9.47
C PRO A 131 -9.03 -1.65 -10.59
N LEU A 132 -7.73 -1.60 -10.32
CA LEU A 132 -6.69 -1.94 -11.29
C LEU A 132 -6.41 -3.43 -11.41
N TRP A 133 -7.07 -4.28 -10.60
CA TRP A 133 -6.86 -5.73 -10.65
C TRP A 133 -7.21 -6.33 -12.01
N GLN A 134 -8.26 -5.83 -12.65
CA GLN A 134 -8.66 -6.22 -14.01
C GLN A 134 -7.56 -6.00 -15.05
N PHE A 135 -6.64 -5.08 -14.81
CA PHE A 135 -5.51 -4.78 -15.69
C PHE A 135 -4.22 -5.50 -15.28
N LEU A 136 -4.27 -6.35 -14.25
CA LEU A 136 -3.08 -7.00 -13.73
C LEU A 136 -2.49 -7.96 -14.76
N ASP A 137 -3.34 -8.81 -15.33
CA ASP A 137 -2.97 -9.88 -16.27
C ASP A 137 -4.01 -10.01 -17.41
N PRO A 138 -4.18 -8.99 -18.25
CA PRO A 138 -5.18 -9.00 -19.29
C PRO A 138 -4.72 -9.90 -20.46
N ALA A 139 -5.36 -11.03 -20.61
CA ALA A 139 -5.03 -12.02 -21.66
C ALA A 139 -5.09 -11.44 -23.09
N TYR A 140 -6.00 -10.50 -23.33
CA TYR A 140 -6.14 -9.85 -24.64
C TYR A 140 -4.92 -8.98 -25.03
N GLU A 141 -4.15 -8.49 -24.05
CA GLU A 141 -2.95 -7.70 -24.32
C GLU A 141 -1.79 -8.56 -24.85
N GLU A 142 -1.73 -9.83 -24.47
CA GLU A 142 -0.60 -10.68 -24.83
C GLU A 142 -0.47 -10.89 -26.35
N ALA A 143 -1.58 -11.14 -27.04
CA ALA A 143 -1.58 -11.29 -28.49
C ALA A 143 -1.10 -10.01 -29.20
N THR A 144 -1.50 -8.85 -28.70
CA THR A 144 -1.08 -7.57 -29.27
C THR A 144 0.40 -7.30 -28.99
N LYS A 145 0.88 -7.60 -27.78
CA LYS A 145 2.29 -7.46 -27.42
C LYS A 145 3.19 -8.37 -28.26
N GLN A 146 2.76 -9.59 -28.51
CA GLN A 146 3.50 -10.51 -29.39
C GLN A 146 3.64 -10.00 -30.83
N ARG A 147 2.67 -9.25 -31.35
CA ARG A 147 2.74 -8.64 -32.67
C ARG A 147 3.72 -7.49 -32.76
N VAL A 148 3.90 -6.73 -31.67
CA VAL A 148 4.72 -5.50 -31.65
C VAL A 148 6.12 -5.71 -31.05
N VAL A 149 6.33 -6.81 -30.31
CA VAL A 149 7.66 -7.14 -29.77
C VAL A 149 8.62 -7.39 -30.94
N ASN A 150 9.86 -6.92 -30.80
CA ASN A 150 10.90 -7.04 -31.85
C ASN A 150 10.66 -6.21 -33.11
N THR A 151 9.69 -5.32 -33.14
CA THR A 151 9.55 -4.34 -34.22
C THR A 151 10.17 -3.00 -33.83
N PRO A 152 10.73 -2.22 -34.77
CA PRO A 152 11.29 -0.90 -34.48
C PRO A 152 10.27 0.04 -33.83
N VAL A 153 8.98 -0.14 -34.12
CA VAL A 153 7.87 0.69 -33.61
C VAL A 153 7.25 0.08 -32.35
N GLY A 154 7.59 -1.16 -31.98
CA GLY A 154 6.94 -1.91 -30.91
C GLY A 154 6.97 -1.20 -29.56
N TYR A 155 8.13 -0.66 -29.19
CA TYR A 155 8.27 0.13 -27.97
C TYR A 155 7.38 1.38 -27.98
N TYR A 156 7.31 2.07 -29.12
CA TYR A 156 6.50 3.29 -29.26
C TYR A 156 5.01 2.97 -29.11
N VAL A 157 4.53 1.91 -29.78
CA VAL A 157 3.14 1.43 -29.68
C VAL A 157 2.80 1.06 -28.25
N CYS A 158 3.62 0.27 -27.57
CA CYS A 158 3.45 -0.08 -26.14
C CYS A 158 3.44 1.18 -25.25
N GLY A 159 4.21 2.20 -25.61
CA GLY A 159 4.30 3.45 -24.87
C GLY A 159 3.12 4.39 -25.00
N ILE A 160 2.38 4.34 -26.12
CA ILE A 160 1.22 5.19 -26.40
C ILE A 160 -0.07 4.53 -25.89
N SER A 161 -0.21 3.23 -26.09
CA SER A 161 -1.40 2.47 -25.72
C SER A 161 -1.40 2.03 -24.26
N THR A 162 -2.43 1.29 -23.86
CA THR A 162 -2.52 0.60 -22.57
C THR A 162 -1.60 -0.63 -22.48
N LEU A 163 -0.83 -0.93 -23.53
CA LEU A 163 0.14 -2.03 -23.61
C LEU A 163 1.41 -1.71 -22.78
N LEU A 164 1.22 -1.58 -21.48
CA LEU A 164 2.30 -1.27 -20.55
C LEU A 164 3.07 -2.53 -20.17
N TRP A 165 4.25 -2.35 -19.57
CA TRP A 165 5.03 -3.48 -19.06
C TRP A 165 4.19 -4.35 -18.11
N ASN A 166 4.20 -5.66 -18.39
CA ASN A 166 3.51 -6.66 -17.61
C ASN A 166 4.45 -7.83 -17.30
N PRO A 167 4.76 -8.14 -16.01
CA PRO A 167 5.66 -9.23 -15.64
C PRO A 167 5.12 -10.62 -16.02
N PHE A 168 3.80 -10.75 -16.22
CA PHE A 168 3.15 -12.01 -16.60
C PHE A 168 3.18 -12.25 -18.10
N SER A 169 3.46 -11.22 -18.91
CA SER A 169 3.52 -11.31 -20.36
C SER A 169 4.81 -11.97 -20.82
N ALA A 170 4.69 -13.05 -21.59
CA ALA A 170 5.84 -13.71 -22.23
C ALA A 170 6.54 -12.79 -23.25
N ALA A 171 5.77 -11.96 -23.96
CA ALA A 171 6.30 -10.96 -24.87
C ALA A 171 7.13 -9.90 -24.14
N CYS A 172 6.65 -9.37 -23.00
CA CYS A 172 7.41 -8.41 -22.21
C CYS A 172 8.72 -8.96 -21.66
N ARG A 173 8.75 -10.24 -21.27
CA ARG A 173 9.98 -10.91 -20.77
C ARG A 173 11.06 -11.06 -21.84
N LYS A 174 10.67 -11.16 -23.11
CA LYS A 174 11.58 -11.30 -24.25
C LYS A 174 11.91 -9.97 -24.93
N CYS A 175 11.22 -8.89 -24.57
CA CYS A 175 11.36 -7.59 -25.23
C CYS A 175 12.67 -6.90 -24.84
N SER A 176 13.46 -6.46 -25.81
CA SER A 176 14.69 -5.69 -25.59
C SER A 176 14.47 -4.36 -24.87
N CYS A 177 13.27 -3.80 -24.99
CA CYS A 177 12.88 -2.55 -24.34
C CYS A 177 12.13 -2.74 -23.00
N ALA A 178 12.11 -3.97 -22.45
CA ALA A 178 11.32 -4.29 -21.25
C ALA A 178 11.65 -3.37 -20.05
N GLU A 179 12.92 -3.11 -19.80
CA GLU A 179 13.36 -2.28 -18.68
C GLU A 179 12.94 -0.82 -18.85
N LEU A 180 13.08 -0.27 -20.04
CA LEU A 180 12.65 1.09 -20.35
C LEU A 180 11.12 1.22 -20.24
N CYS A 181 10.39 0.23 -20.73
CA CYS A 181 8.93 0.15 -20.59
C CYS A 181 8.50 0.02 -19.12
N ARG A 182 9.24 -0.75 -18.31
CA ARG A 182 9.00 -0.87 -16.88
C ARG A 182 9.14 0.47 -16.15
N LYS A 183 10.22 1.21 -16.41
CA LYS A 183 10.44 2.56 -15.86
C LYS A 183 9.32 3.51 -16.28
N ARG A 184 8.91 3.47 -17.53
CA ARG A 184 7.81 4.29 -18.05
C ARG A 184 6.47 3.93 -17.41
N THR A 185 6.20 2.64 -17.21
CA THR A 185 5.01 2.18 -16.49
C THR A 185 5.01 2.66 -15.04
N ALA A 186 6.14 2.58 -14.35
CA ALA A 186 6.29 3.05 -12.98
C ALA A 186 6.04 4.58 -12.86
N ALA A 187 6.51 5.36 -13.83
CA ALA A 187 6.31 6.80 -13.85
C ALA A 187 4.86 7.20 -14.18
N ARG A 188 4.25 6.55 -15.18
CA ARG A 188 2.92 6.93 -15.68
C ARG A 188 1.77 6.30 -14.88
N TYR A 189 1.96 5.07 -14.39
CA TYR A 189 0.96 4.28 -13.67
C TYR A 189 1.60 3.59 -12.44
N PRO A 190 2.05 4.37 -11.46
CA PRO A 190 2.83 3.85 -10.33
C PRO A 190 2.07 2.76 -9.55
N GLU A 191 0.77 2.90 -9.40
CA GLU A 191 -0.06 1.95 -8.66
C GLU A 191 -0.22 0.61 -9.41
N LEU A 192 -0.48 0.64 -10.71
CA LEU A 192 -0.53 -0.57 -11.53
C LEU A 192 0.83 -1.28 -11.55
N HIS A 193 1.92 -0.52 -11.69
CA HIS A 193 3.28 -1.08 -11.64
C HIS A 193 3.54 -1.77 -10.29
N ARG A 194 3.14 -1.14 -9.19
CA ARG A 194 3.28 -1.69 -7.84
C ARG A 194 2.52 -3.00 -7.70
N LEU A 195 1.23 -3.03 -8.07
CA LEU A 195 0.39 -4.22 -8.00
C LEU A 195 0.95 -5.38 -8.83
N ARG A 196 1.39 -5.10 -10.06
CA ARG A 196 2.00 -6.11 -10.95
C ARG A 196 3.29 -6.68 -10.35
N ARG A 197 4.16 -5.84 -9.80
CA ARG A 197 5.40 -6.28 -9.16
C ARG A 197 5.13 -7.14 -7.93
N GLU A 198 4.30 -6.67 -7.02
CA GLU A 198 3.96 -7.39 -5.80
C GLU A 198 3.31 -8.74 -6.09
N GLU A 199 2.43 -8.80 -7.09
CA GLU A 199 1.79 -10.05 -7.48
C GLU A 199 2.78 -11.00 -8.18
N ALA A 200 3.70 -10.49 -8.99
CA ALA A 200 4.76 -11.30 -9.59
C ALA A 200 5.68 -11.90 -8.51
N GLU A 201 6.08 -11.09 -7.53
CA GLU A 201 6.88 -11.55 -6.38
C GLU A 201 6.11 -12.63 -5.57
N ARG A 202 4.79 -12.45 -5.38
CA ARG A 202 3.95 -13.43 -4.69
C ARG A 202 3.87 -14.77 -5.43
N ARG A 203 3.68 -14.73 -6.76
CA ARG A 203 3.59 -15.94 -7.60
C ARG A 203 4.95 -16.65 -7.77
N SER A 204 6.04 -15.94 -7.51
CA SER A 204 7.41 -16.49 -7.60
C SER A 204 7.89 -17.12 -6.29
N ARG A 205 7.14 -16.97 -5.21
CA ARG A 205 7.45 -17.65 -3.94
C ARG A 205 6.88 -19.06 -3.99
N PRO A 206 7.74 -20.08 -3.73
CA PRO A 206 7.31 -21.49 -3.65
C PRO A 206 6.32 -21.72 -2.53
#